data_8814b220f116522302fd277a4102336a
#
_entry.id   8814b220f116522302fd277a4102336a
#
_cell.length_a   1.000
_cell.length_b   1.000
_cell.length_c   1.000
_cell.angle_alpha   90.00
_cell.angle_beta   90.00
_cell.angle_gamma   90.00
#
_symmetry.space_group_name_H-M   'P 1'
#
loop_
_entity.id
_entity.type
_entity.pdbx_description
1 polymer ?
#
loop_
_entity_poly.entity_id
_entity_poly.type
_entity_poly.pdbx_seq_one_letter_code
_entity_poly.pdbx_strand_id
1 'polypeptide(L)'
;MEYFYSHIAENDLNRDFIVALRNYAEEVKEQIYLLQHPLTDSKYSYEVHDVGIVLMRKHKIAFVSFKKDNRDQFEDYKTDVLEDINSLSDTYGYRNLVGRVRKWENEITISCFLDKIDDYVKWIKQLELHDENQYRRLELIITLFIGSINDVSNLSLEKSTSIIERVKQKIQVFDGEQTRFIYGDYTGTGKQIIVQGLSGTGKTELLLHKLREIYLTDPQLPIGFTCHNKILADSLRKRIPDFFNFMKVKKQIEWDKLLCVNAWGQSSSITSGIYRYICNYYDIPFWNFR
;
A
#
# COMPACT_ATOMS: atom_id res chain seq x y z
N MET A 1 -7.50 8.12 14.39
CA MET A 1 -6.42 7.63 13.48
C MET A 1 -6.00 6.29 14.05
N GLU A 2 -6.11 5.23 13.27
CA GLU A 2 -5.75 3.88 13.72
C GLU A 2 -4.28 3.63 13.40
N TYR A 3 -3.48 3.31 14.41
CA TYR A 3 -2.03 3.12 14.27
C TYR A 3 -1.61 1.67 14.01
N PHE A 4 -2.57 0.77 13.81
CA PHE A 4 -2.32 -0.64 13.53
C PHE A 4 -3.05 -1.10 12.28
N TYR A 5 -2.33 -1.76 11.37
CA TYR A 5 -2.88 -2.43 10.20
C TYR A 5 -2.45 -3.89 10.17
N SER A 6 -3.40 -4.81 10.03
CA SER A 6 -3.12 -6.24 9.85
C SER A 6 -3.77 -6.74 8.57
N HIS A 7 -2.99 -7.43 7.76
CA HIS A 7 -3.45 -8.22 6.62
C HIS A 7 -3.66 -9.70 7.01
N ILE A 8 -3.32 -10.06 8.25
CA ILE A 8 -3.44 -11.41 8.81
C ILE A 8 -4.71 -11.46 9.67
N ALA A 9 -5.53 -12.49 9.45
CA ALA A 9 -6.70 -12.75 10.29
C ALA A 9 -6.30 -13.22 11.69
N GLU A 10 -7.02 -12.76 12.70
CA GLU A 10 -6.85 -13.24 14.08
C GLU A 10 -7.29 -14.70 14.22
N ASN A 11 -6.46 -15.50 14.88
CA ASN A 11 -6.74 -16.87 15.25
C ASN A 11 -6.15 -17.18 16.63
N ASP A 12 -6.33 -18.40 17.13
CA ASP A 12 -5.88 -18.75 18.48
C ASP A 12 -4.36 -18.74 18.66
N LEU A 13 -3.57 -18.82 17.57
CA LEU A 13 -2.11 -18.82 17.63
C LEU A 13 -1.53 -17.40 17.71
N ASN A 14 -2.22 -16.39 17.14
CA ASN A 14 -1.67 -15.05 16.97
C ASN A 14 -2.45 -13.95 17.70
N ARG A 15 -3.62 -14.26 18.30
CA ARG A 15 -4.52 -13.27 18.91
C ARG A 15 -3.82 -12.36 19.92
N ASP A 16 -3.15 -12.96 20.89
CA ASP A 16 -2.52 -12.19 21.98
C ASP A 16 -1.40 -11.28 21.46
N PHE A 17 -0.67 -11.76 20.46
CA PHE A 17 0.36 -10.98 19.78
C PHE A 17 -0.24 -9.80 19.01
N ILE A 18 -1.30 -10.03 18.23
CA ILE A 18 -1.99 -8.96 17.48
C ILE A 18 -2.56 -7.91 18.43
N VAL A 19 -3.18 -8.32 19.53
CA VAL A 19 -3.71 -7.41 20.54
C VAL A 19 -2.60 -6.58 21.17
N ALA A 20 -1.47 -7.19 21.51
CA ALA A 20 -0.31 -6.49 22.08
C ALA A 20 0.29 -5.47 21.10
N LEU A 21 0.45 -5.83 19.81
CA LEU A 21 0.91 -4.92 18.76
C LEU A 21 -0.02 -3.72 18.59
N ARG A 22 -1.33 -3.97 18.55
CA ARG A 22 -2.36 -2.92 18.42
C ARG A 22 -2.30 -1.95 19.60
N ASN A 23 -2.29 -2.47 20.83
CA ASN A 23 -2.24 -1.64 22.03
C ASN A 23 -0.95 -0.82 22.09
N TYR A 24 0.19 -1.41 21.74
CA TYR A 24 1.46 -0.71 21.69
C TYR A 24 1.47 0.39 20.63
N ALA A 25 0.95 0.12 19.41
CA ALA A 25 0.84 1.11 18.35
C ALA A 25 0.01 2.34 18.78
N GLU A 26 -1.13 2.12 19.47
CA GLU A 26 -1.98 3.19 20.00
C GLU A 26 -1.30 3.96 21.15
N GLU A 27 -0.55 3.28 22.02
CA GLU A 27 0.20 3.91 23.12
C GLU A 27 1.27 4.85 22.60
N VAL A 28 2.11 4.37 21.66
CA VAL A 28 3.25 5.15 21.11
C VAL A 28 2.84 6.09 19.98
N LYS A 29 1.61 5.94 19.44
CA LYS A 29 1.09 6.68 18.28
C LYS A 29 1.97 6.55 17.04
N GLU A 30 2.52 5.37 16.84
CA GLU A 30 3.35 5.02 15.70
C GLU A 30 2.72 3.88 14.90
N GLN A 31 2.77 3.97 13.58
CA GLN A 31 2.16 2.99 12.70
C GLN A 31 2.89 1.66 12.73
N ILE A 32 2.17 0.57 12.99
CA ILE A 32 2.62 -0.81 12.88
C ILE A 32 1.80 -1.53 11.80
N TYR A 33 2.51 -2.28 10.93
CA TYR A 33 1.89 -3.15 9.93
C TYR A 33 2.24 -4.60 10.27
N LEU A 34 1.24 -5.48 10.19
CA LEU A 34 1.42 -6.93 10.28
C LEU A 34 0.95 -7.56 8.97
N LEU A 35 1.89 -8.02 8.16
CA LEU A 35 1.64 -8.52 6.81
C LEU A 35 2.04 -9.99 6.70
N GLN A 36 1.42 -10.72 5.78
CA GLN A 36 1.86 -12.06 5.38
C GLN A 36 2.75 -12.02 4.13
N HIS A 37 2.54 -11.03 3.27
CA HIS A 37 3.28 -10.82 2.03
C HIS A 37 3.35 -9.32 1.68
N PRO A 38 4.25 -8.89 0.76
CA PRO A 38 4.22 -7.55 0.24
C PRO A 38 2.89 -7.24 -0.47
N LEU A 39 2.29 -6.08 -0.18
CA LEU A 39 1.02 -5.63 -0.78
C LEU A 39 1.21 -4.96 -2.15
N THR A 40 2.44 -4.68 -2.54
CA THR A 40 2.77 -3.94 -3.76
C THR A 40 2.38 -4.65 -5.04
N ASP A 41 2.43 -5.98 -5.06
CA ASP A 41 1.99 -6.80 -6.19
C ASP A 41 1.14 -7.98 -5.67
N SER A 42 -0.08 -8.09 -6.16
CA SER A 42 -1.04 -9.17 -5.81
C SER A 42 -0.60 -10.58 -6.22
N LYS A 43 0.54 -10.71 -6.93
CA LYS A 43 1.10 -12.02 -7.32
C LYS A 43 1.74 -12.78 -6.17
N TYR A 44 2.15 -12.06 -5.12
CA TYR A 44 2.85 -12.67 -4.02
C TYR A 44 1.87 -13.46 -3.15
N SER A 45 1.98 -14.76 -3.20
CA SER A 45 1.29 -15.70 -2.31
C SER A 45 2.26 -16.77 -1.87
N TYR A 46 2.28 -17.06 -0.58
CA TYR A 46 3.17 -18.06 0.01
C TYR A 46 2.33 -19.19 0.59
N GLU A 47 2.83 -20.43 0.49
CA GLU A 47 2.15 -21.62 1.01
C GLU A 47 2.09 -21.68 2.55
N VAL A 48 2.96 -20.90 3.22
CA VAL A 48 3.05 -20.85 4.68
C VAL A 48 2.05 -19.83 5.24
N HIS A 49 1.13 -20.29 6.08
CA HIS A 49 0.02 -19.46 6.57
C HIS A 49 0.21 -18.88 7.98
N ASP A 50 0.95 -19.59 8.85
CA ASP A 50 1.09 -19.20 10.26
C ASP A 50 2.38 -18.39 10.48
N VAL A 51 2.57 -17.36 9.66
CA VAL A 51 3.74 -16.47 9.66
C VAL A 51 3.32 -15.03 9.46
N GLY A 52 4.16 -14.10 9.90
CA GLY A 52 3.91 -12.67 9.73
C GLY A 52 5.18 -11.85 9.64
N ILE A 53 5.04 -10.66 9.07
CA ILE A 53 6.08 -9.64 8.95
C ILE A 53 5.59 -8.42 9.72
N VAL A 54 6.31 -8.06 10.78
CA VAL A 54 6.05 -6.83 11.54
C VAL A 54 6.92 -5.71 11.01
N LEU A 55 6.29 -4.63 10.61
CA LEU A 55 6.95 -3.43 10.09
C LEU A 55 6.56 -2.24 10.97
N MET A 56 7.58 -1.56 11.49
CA MET A 56 7.43 -0.33 12.25
C MET A 56 8.61 0.59 11.92
N ARG A 57 8.37 1.90 11.84
CA ARG A 57 9.47 2.85 11.61
C ARG A 57 10.50 2.74 12.71
N LYS A 58 11.77 2.90 12.35
CA LYS A 58 12.93 2.83 13.27
C LYS A 58 13.13 1.49 14.00
N HIS A 59 12.38 0.45 13.65
CA HIS A 59 12.51 -0.88 14.25
C HIS A 59 12.89 -1.89 13.17
N LYS A 60 13.67 -2.90 13.52
CA LYS A 60 13.98 -4.00 12.59
C LYS A 60 12.71 -4.62 12.04
N ILE A 61 12.76 -5.03 10.79
CA ILE A 61 11.72 -5.85 10.17
C ILE A 61 11.74 -7.21 10.85
N ALA A 62 10.66 -7.58 11.51
CA ALA A 62 10.59 -8.86 12.21
C ALA A 62 9.74 -9.86 11.41
N PHE A 63 10.38 -10.96 11.02
CA PHE A 63 9.70 -12.15 10.55
C PHE A 63 9.32 -12.99 11.77
N VAL A 64 8.03 -13.34 11.88
CA VAL A 64 7.51 -14.04 13.05
C VAL A 64 6.78 -15.30 12.60
N SER A 65 7.15 -16.46 13.18
CA SER A 65 6.37 -17.69 13.06
C SER A 65 5.44 -17.84 14.26
N PHE A 66 4.16 -18.09 13.99
CA PHE A 66 3.16 -18.34 15.03
C PHE A 66 3.15 -19.81 15.49
N LYS A 67 3.83 -20.70 14.72
CA LYS A 67 4.00 -22.13 15.05
C LYS A 67 5.42 -22.45 15.51
N LYS A 68 5.54 -23.46 16.38
CA LYS A 68 6.81 -23.92 16.98
C LYS A 68 7.69 -24.76 16.05
N ASP A 69 7.08 -25.59 15.20
CA ASP A 69 7.76 -26.71 14.53
C ASP A 69 7.84 -26.58 13.01
N ASN A 70 7.95 -25.35 12.49
CA ASN A 70 8.01 -25.10 11.04
C ASN A 70 9.28 -24.34 10.63
N ARG A 71 10.42 -24.62 11.26
CA ARG A 71 11.65 -23.84 11.07
C ARG A 71 12.08 -23.75 9.60
N ASP A 72 12.14 -24.88 8.89
CA ASP A 72 12.62 -24.91 7.50
C ASP A 72 11.66 -24.13 6.59
N GLN A 73 10.35 -24.37 6.70
CA GLN A 73 9.33 -23.63 5.95
C GLN A 73 9.34 -22.12 6.27
N PHE A 74 9.66 -21.76 7.51
CA PHE A 74 9.74 -20.37 7.92
C PHE A 74 10.97 -19.64 7.35
N GLU A 75 12.12 -20.30 7.29
CA GLU A 75 13.33 -19.76 6.65
C GLU A 75 13.16 -19.66 5.12
N ASP A 76 12.53 -20.65 4.49
CA ASP A 76 12.17 -20.59 3.07
C ASP A 76 11.24 -19.41 2.79
N TYR A 77 10.16 -19.27 3.57
CA TYR A 77 9.25 -18.13 3.49
C TYR A 77 9.98 -16.77 3.60
N LYS A 78 10.86 -16.63 4.61
CA LYS A 78 11.65 -15.40 4.77
C LYS A 78 12.51 -15.13 3.54
N THR A 79 13.15 -16.16 3.01
CA THR A 79 14.00 -16.06 1.82
C THR A 79 13.20 -15.59 0.60
N ASP A 80 12.06 -16.22 0.35
CA ASP A 80 11.16 -15.86 -0.76
C ASP A 80 10.70 -14.40 -0.64
N VAL A 81 10.25 -13.98 0.54
CA VAL A 81 9.83 -12.58 0.78
C VAL A 81 10.98 -11.61 0.51
N LEU A 82 12.20 -11.93 0.95
CA LEU A 82 13.36 -11.06 0.74
C LEU A 82 13.78 -11.01 -0.73
N GLU A 83 13.66 -12.11 -1.47
CA GLU A 83 13.87 -12.13 -2.92
C GLU A 83 12.82 -11.27 -3.66
N ASP A 84 11.57 -11.34 -3.26
CA ASP A 84 10.49 -10.51 -3.78
C ASP A 84 10.74 -9.03 -3.52
N ILE A 85 11.16 -8.65 -2.31
CA ILE A 85 11.55 -7.27 -1.99
C ILE A 85 12.76 -6.82 -2.82
N ASN A 86 13.73 -7.71 -3.06
CA ASN A 86 14.86 -7.39 -3.95
C ASN A 86 14.38 -7.14 -5.38
N SER A 87 13.47 -7.96 -5.90
CA SER A 87 12.86 -7.80 -7.22
C SER A 87 12.05 -6.50 -7.34
N LEU A 88 11.25 -6.17 -6.31
CA LEU A 88 10.52 -4.91 -6.24
C LEU A 88 11.48 -3.71 -6.19
N SER A 89 12.55 -3.81 -5.40
CA SER A 89 13.60 -2.79 -5.32
C SER A 89 14.23 -2.49 -6.69
N ASP A 90 14.50 -3.52 -7.48
CA ASP A 90 14.99 -3.36 -8.85
C ASP A 90 13.94 -2.75 -9.77
N THR A 91 12.71 -3.25 -9.71
CA THR A 91 11.59 -2.80 -10.54
C THR A 91 11.30 -1.31 -10.38
N TYR A 92 11.35 -0.80 -9.16
CA TYR A 92 11.06 0.60 -8.84
C TYR A 92 12.31 1.48 -8.70
N GLY A 93 13.51 0.95 -9.01
CA GLY A 93 14.76 1.71 -9.00
C GLY A 93 15.32 2.03 -7.61
N TYR A 94 14.82 1.37 -6.57
CA TYR A 94 15.26 1.58 -5.18
C TYR A 94 16.66 1.00 -4.89
N ARG A 95 17.14 0.10 -5.74
CA ARG A 95 18.40 -0.64 -5.53
C ARG A 95 19.60 0.24 -5.22
N ASN A 96 19.70 1.41 -5.88
CA ASN A 96 20.82 2.32 -5.66
C ASN A 96 20.82 2.95 -4.25
N LEU A 97 19.64 3.10 -3.64
CA LEU A 97 19.48 3.65 -2.31
C LEU A 97 19.50 2.54 -1.24
N VAL A 98 18.67 1.52 -1.42
CA VAL A 98 18.49 0.45 -0.42
C VAL A 98 19.66 -0.53 -0.43
N GLY A 99 20.25 -0.79 -1.60
CA GLY A 99 21.25 -1.82 -1.79
C GLY A 99 20.64 -3.21 -2.01
N ARG A 100 21.49 -4.22 -2.18
CA ARG A 100 21.04 -5.62 -2.27
C ARG A 100 20.68 -6.15 -0.88
N VAL A 101 19.69 -7.01 -0.77
CA VAL A 101 19.20 -7.63 0.47
C VAL A 101 20.35 -8.15 1.35
N ARG A 102 21.26 -8.93 0.81
CA ARG A 102 22.42 -9.48 1.51
C ARG A 102 23.31 -8.46 2.25
N LYS A 103 23.20 -7.16 1.90
CA LYS A 103 23.98 -6.09 2.55
C LYS A 103 23.32 -5.55 3.81
N TRP A 104 22.03 -5.68 3.93
CA TRP A 104 21.27 -5.08 5.02
C TRP A 104 20.41 -6.08 5.81
N GLU A 105 20.18 -7.28 5.29
CA GLU A 105 19.33 -8.29 5.93
C GLU A 105 19.71 -8.51 7.41
N ASN A 106 20.99 -8.83 7.68
CA ASN A 106 21.45 -9.13 9.04
C ASN A 106 21.38 -7.92 9.99
N GLU A 107 21.40 -6.69 9.44
CA GLU A 107 21.40 -5.46 10.23
C GLU A 107 19.97 -5.05 10.61
N ILE A 108 19.04 -5.13 9.66
CA ILE A 108 17.70 -4.56 9.79
C ILE A 108 16.56 -5.58 9.76
N THR A 109 16.86 -6.88 9.71
CA THR A 109 15.83 -7.92 9.90
C THR A 109 16.13 -8.80 11.11
N ILE A 110 15.11 -9.48 11.59
CA ILE A 110 15.18 -10.52 12.62
C ILE A 110 14.14 -11.58 12.35
N SER A 111 14.46 -12.85 12.69
CA SER A 111 13.51 -13.97 12.68
C SER A 111 13.21 -14.39 14.10
N CYS A 112 11.95 -14.63 14.40
CA CYS A 112 11.50 -15.02 15.73
C CYS A 112 10.34 -16.02 15.69
N PHE A 113 10.31 -16.93 16.66
CA PHE A 113 9.18 -17.79 16.95
C PHE A 113 8.39 -17.18 18.10
N LEU A 114 7.06 -17.10 17.96
CA LEU A 114 6.19 -16.43 18.90
C LEU A 114 6.28 -17.01 20.33
N ASP A 115 6.46 -18.33 20.44
CA ASP A 115 6.62 -19.04 21.71
C ASP A 115 7.92 -18.72 22.47
N LYS A 116 8.85 -18.00 21.85
CA LYS A 116 10.09 -17.53 22.47
C LYS A 116 10.03 -16.10 22.97
N ILE A 117 8.89 -15.45 22.80
CA ILE A 117 8.67 -14.06 23.25
C ILE A 117 7.83 -14.10 24.53
N ASP A 118 8.46 -13.82 25.64
CA ASP A 118 7.77 -13.74 26.95
C ASP A 118 6.95 -12.46 27.12
N ASP A 119 7.44 -11.35 26.56
CA ASP A 119 6.83 -10.01 26.62
C ASP A 119 6.92 -9.31 25.29
N TYR A 120 5.81 -9.20 24.58
CA TYR A 120 5.73 -8.64 23.23
C TYR A 120 6.12 -7.16 23.18
N VAL A 121 5.76 -6.37 24.19
CA VAL A 121 6.08 -4.93 24.23
C VAL A 121 7.58 -4.73 24.46
N LYS A 122 8.17 -5.48 25.39
CA LYS A 122 9.60 -5.45 25.62
C LYS A 122 10.39 -5.90 24.41
N TRP A 123 9.91 -6.96 23.74
CA TRP A 123 10.52 -7.47 22.53
C TRP A 123 10.53 -6.42 21.41
N ILE A 124 9.40 -5.73 21.12
CA ILE A 124 9.35 -4.68 20.11
C ILE A 124 10.35 -3.57 20.42
N LYS A 125 10.40 -3.09 21.66
CA LYS A 125 11.34 -2.05 22.09
C LYS A 125 12.80 -2.44 21.84
N GLN A 126 13.14 -3.72 21.94
CA GLN A 126 14.49 -4.24 21.65
C GLN A 126 14.85 -4.24 20.14
N LEU A 127 13.84 -4.12 19.27
CA LEU A 127 14.06 -4.05 17.82
C LEU A 127 14.42 -2.65 17.33
N GLU A 128 14.41 -1.64 18.21
CA GLU A 128 14.70 -0.27 17.82
C GLU A 128 16.12 -0.15 17.24
N LEU A 129 16.21 0.49 16.09
CA LEU A 129 17.48 0.86 15.44
C LEU A 129 17.96 2.19 16.02
N HIS A 130 19.25 2.50 15.85
CA HIS A 130 19.84 3.74 16.37
C HIS A 130 20.60 4.55 15.31
N ASP A 131 20.73 4.02 14.08
CA ASP A 131 21.42 4.68 12.97
C ASP A 131 20.41 5.34 12.02
N GLU A 132 20.57 6.64 11.77
CA GLU A 132 19.67 7.42 10.92
C GLU A 132 19.68 6.95 9.44
N ASN A 133 20.81 6.46 8.94
CA ASN A 133 20.90 5.90 7.58
C ASN A 133 20.11 4.58 7.48
N GLN A 134 20.14 3.77 8.55
CA GLN A 134 19.31 2.57 8.63
C GLN A 134 17.82 2.91 8.68
N TYR A 135 17.41 4.00 9.36
CA TYR A 135 16.01 4.44 9.38
C TYR A 135 15.49 4.76 7.97
N ARG A 136 16.23 5.56 7.22
CA ARG A 136 15.80 5.94 5.88
C ARG A 136 15.77 4.75 4.92
N ARG A 137 16.74 3.86 5.02
CA ARG A 137 16.74 2.60 4.27
C ARG A 137 15.53 1.74 4.62
N LEU A 138 15.24 1.59 5.92
CA LEU A 138 14.09 0.87 6.42
C LEU A 138 12.77 1.49 5.93
N GLU A 139 12.61 2.80 6.00
CA GLU A 139 11.40 3.47 5.50
C GLU A 139 11.17 3.19 4.02
N LEU A 140 12.21 3.22 3.19
CA LEU A 140 12.11 2.85 1.78
C LEU A 140 11.69 1.39 1.60
N ILE A 141 12.25 0.47 2.40
CA ILE A 141 11.86 -0.95 2.36
C ILE A 141 10.40 -1.11 2.79
N ILE A 142 9.95 -0.43 3.85
CA ILE A 142 8.55 -0.44 4.27
C ILE A 142 7.64 0.01 3.11
N THR A 143 8.02 1.04 2.35
CA THR A 143 7.21 1.48 1.20
C THR A 143 7.09 0.42 0.11
N LEU A 144 8.11 -0.43 -0.07
CA LEU A 144 8.02 -1.58 -0.97
C LEU A 144 7.05 -2.66 -0.46
N PHE A 145 7.01 -2.90 0.85
CA PHE A 145 6.05 -3.84 1.43
C PHE A 145 4.60 -3.38 1.29
N ILE A 146 4.34 -2.11 1.59
CA ILE A 146 2.95 -1.59 1.64
C ILE A 146 2.47 -0.93 0.34
N GLY A 147 3.27 -0.95 -0.73
CA GLY A 147 2.91 -0.39 -2.03
C GLY A 147 2.88 1.14 -2.09
N SER A 148 3.43 1.84 -1.08
CA SER A 148 3.59 3.31 -1.08
C SER A 148 4.82 3.73 -1.87
N ILE A 149 4.83 3.43 -3.16
CA ILE A 149 6.01 3.64 -4.02
C ILE A 149 6.31 5.12 -4.17
N ASN A 150 7.56 5.50 -3.90
CA ASN A 150 8.07 6.86 -4.03
C ASN A 150 8.90 7.02 -5.31
N ASP A 151 8.89 8.22 -5.88
CA ASP A 151 9.87 8.58 -6.90
C ASP A 151 11.24 8.76 -6.23
N VAL A 152 12.17 7.85 -6.53
CA VAL A 152 13.50 7.80 -5.92
C VAL A 152 14.52 8.71 -6.61
N SER A 153 14.17 9.36 -7.72
CA SER A 153 15.10 10.19 -8.52
C SER A 153 15.73 11.33 -7.72
N ASN A 154 15.01 11.86 -6.71
CA ASN A 154 15.45 12.95 -5.87
C ASN A 154 15.71 12.53 -4.41
N LEU A 155 15.67 11.23 -4.10
CA LEU A 155 15.88 10.73 -2.75
C LEU A 155 17.38 10.47 -2.47
N SER A 156 17.79 10.68 -1.23
CA SER A 156 19.10 10.32 -0.71
C SER A 156 18.95 9.70 0.66
N LEU A 157 19.85 8.78 1.02
CA LEU A 157 19.95 8.26 2.40
C LEU A 157 20.54 9.30 3.34
N GLU A 158 21.39 10.19 2.82
CA GLU A 158 21.96 11.27 3.61
C GLU A 158 20.92 12.37 3.87
N LYS A 159 20.92 12.88 5.08
CA LYS A 159 20.01 13.95 5.49
C LYS A 159 20.49 15.28 4.94
N SER A 160 19.67 15.94 4.12
CA SER A 160 19.97 17.27 3.63
C SER A 160 19.88 18.32 4.75
N THR A 161 20.77 19.31 4.70
CA THR A 161 20.75 20.48 5.59
C THR A 161 19.68 21.49 5.18
N SER A 162 19.33 21.56 3.90
CA SER A 162 18.33 22.48 3.35
C SER A 162 16.90 22.02 3.67
N ILE A 163 16.05 22.93 4.14
CA ILE A 163 14.63 22.65 4.41
C ILE A 163 13.90 22.22 3.13
N ILE A 164 14.19 22.90 2.00
CA ILE A 164 13.55 22.61 0.71
C ILE A 164 13.92 21.21 0.23
N GLU A 165 15.19 20.82 0.37
CA GLU A 165 15.63 19.49 -0.01
C GLU A 165 15.05 18.42 0.92
N ARG A 166 14.95 18.67 2.23
CA ARG A 166 14.29 17.76 3.18
C ARG A 166 12.83 17.52 2.80
N VAL A 167 12.11 18.55 2.35
CA VAL A 167 10.72 18.39 1.89
C VAL A 167 10.66 17.55 0.61
N LYS A 168 11.57 17.80 -0.36
CA LYS A 168 11.64 17.02 -1.61
C LYS A 168 12.06 15.56 -1.38
N GLN A 169 12.90 15.31 -0.37
CA GLN A 169 13.41 13.99 0.00
C GLN A 169 12.55 13.27 1.05
N LYS A 170 11.35 13.78 1.35
CA LYS A 170 10.45 13.12 2.30
C LYS A 170 9.92 11.82 1.70
N ILE A 171 10.20 10.71 2.37
CA ILE A 171 9.61 9.42 2.04
C ILE A 171 8.15 9.43 2.49
N GLN A 172 7.25 9.13 1.57
CA GLN A 172 5.82 9.00 1.85
C GLN A 172 5.51 7.53 2.14
N VAL A 173 4.94 7.28 3.30
CA VAL A 173 4.52 5.96 3.75
C VAL A 173 3.03 6.05 4.05
N PHE A 174 2.21 5.20 3.43
CA PHE A 174 0.79 5.14 3.73
C PHE A 174 0.57 4.74 5.18
N ASP A 175 -0.35 5.40 5.86
CA ASP A 175 -0.79 4.96 7.18
C ASP A 175 -1.76 3.76 7.10
N GLY A 176 -2.19 3.23 8.25
CA GLY A 176 -3.04 2.05 8.31
C GLY A 176 -4.41 2.27 7.69
N GLU A 177 -5.01 3.45 7.84
CA GLU A 177 -6.31 3.78 7.24
C GLU A 177 -6.21 3.87 5.71
N GLN A 178 -5.14 4.50 5.20
CA GLN A 178 -4.84 4.59 3.77
C GLN A 178 -4.58 3.21 3.17
N THR A 179 -3.78 2.40 3.85
CA THR A 179 -3.47 1.02 3.43
C THR A 179 -4.74 0.17 3.40
N ARG A 180 -5.58 0.27 4.44
CA ARG A 180 -6.87 -0.43 4.50
C ARG A 180 -7.82 0.03 3.39
N PHE A 181 -7.86 1.34 3.08
CA PHE A 181 -8.67 1.84 1.99
C PHE A 181 -8.20 1.28 0.64
N ILE A 182 -6.91 1.24 0.38
CA ILE A 182 -6.36 0.76 -0.90
C ILE A 182 -6.62 -0.74 -1.07
N TYR A 183 -6.27 -1.56 -0.09
CA TYR A 183 -6.25 -3.03 -0.20
C TYR A 183 -7.50 -3.72 0.37
N GLY A 184 -8.38 -3.00 1.03
CA GLY A 184 -9.65 -3.56 1.53
C GLY A 184 -10.54 -4.02 0.38
N ASP A 185 -11.21 -5.17 0.56
CA ASP A 185 -12.23 -5.62 -0.37
C ASP A 185 -13.57 -4.94 -0.07
N TYR A 186 -14.06 -4.20 -1.05
CA TYR A 186 -15.35 -3.50 -1.00
C TYR A 186 -16.29 -3.95 -2.10
N THR A 187 -15.92 -4.98 -2.86
CA THR A 187 -16.74 -5.51 -3.95
C THR A 187 -18.01 -6.20 -3.42
N GLY A 188 -19.10 -6.08 -4.15
CA GLY A 188 -20.37 -6.75 -3.83
C GLY A 188 -21.10 -6.28 -2.57
N THR A 189 -20.58 -5.30 -1.84
CA THR A 189 -21.16 -4.90 -0.55
C THR A 189 -22.23 -3.80 -0.64
N GLY A 190 -22.32 -3.08 -1.76
CA GLY A 190 -23.12 -1.84 -1.89
C GLY A 190 -22.72 -0.75 -0.89
N LYS A 191 -21.60 -0.91 -0.19
CA LYS A 191 -21.12 0.04 0.82
C LYS A 191 -20.57 1.31 0.18
N GLN A 192 -20.99 2.44 0.70
CA GLN A 192 -20.39 3.73 0.37
C GLN A 192 -19.19 3.97 1.27
N ILE A 193 -18.06 4.36 0.68
CA ILE A 193 -16.86 4.77 1.40
C ILE A 193 -16.65 6.25 1.16
N ILE A 194 -16.51 7.00 2.23
CA ILE A 194 -16.25 8.44 2.18
C ILE A 194 -14.83 8.69 2.68
N VAL A 195 -13.95 9.20 1.78
CA VAL A 195 -12.60 9.62 2.13
C VAL A 195 -12.59 11.13 2.35
N GLN A 196 -12.42 11.56 3.58
CA GLN A 196 -12.32 12.96 3.97
C GLN A 196 -10.86 13.38 4.19
N GLY A 197 -10.56 14.62 3.90
CA GLY A 197 -9.23 15.20 4.14
C GLY A 197 -9.12 16.60 3.54
N LEU A 198 -8.19 17.40 4.04
CA LEU A 198 -7.91 18.75 3.56
C LEU A 198 -7.43 18.77 2.11
N SER A 199 -7.45 19.93 1.47
CA SER A 199 -6.85 20.09 0.13
C SER A 199 -5.36 19.74 0.18
N GLY A 200 -4.86 19.06 -0.85
CA GLY A 200 -3.44 18.66 -0.92
C GLY A 200 -3.03 17.45 -0.08
N THR A 201 -3.95 16.80 0.64
CA THR A 201 -3.62 15.62 1.48
C THR A 201 -3.50 14.29 0.72
N GLY A 202 -3.48 14.30 -0.61
CA GLY A 202 -3.26 13.09 -1.40
C GLY A 202 -4.50 12.26 -1.70
N LYS A 203 -5.74 12.76 -1.49
CA LYS A 203 -6.98 11.99 -1.76
C LYS A 203 -7.06 11.42 -3.17
N THR A 204 -6.67 12.20 -4.17
CA THR A 204 -6.65 11.72 -5.57
C THR A 204 -5.61 10.62 -5.76
N GLU A 205 -4.47 10.70 -5.08
CA GLU A 205 -3.44 9.66 -5.11
C GLU A 205 -3.97 8.35 -4.53
N LEU A 206 -4.63 8.40 -3.37
CA LEU A 206 -5.29 7.22 -2.78
C LEU A 206 -6.32 6.60 -3.72
N LEU A 207 -7.12 7.44 -4.41
CA LEU A 207 -8.09 6.95 -5.40
C LEU A 207 -7.42 6.29 -6.61
N LEU A 208 -6.27 6.81 -7.07
CA LEU A 208 -5.51 6.18 -8.15
C LEU A 208 -4.91 4.83 -7.72
N HIS A 209 -4.40 4.73 -6.50
CA HIS A 209 -3.94 3.44 -5.94
C HIS A 209 -5.10 2.45 -5.82
N LYS A 210 -6.27 2.89 -5.32
CA LYS A 210 -7.46 2.03 -5.25
C LYS A 210 -7.96 1.61 -6.64
N LEU A 211 -7.95 2.53 -7.60
CA LEU A 211 -8.28 2.23 -8.98
C LEU A 211 -7.37 1.15 -9.55
N ARG A 212 -6.05 1.28 -9.35
CA ARG A 212 -5.08 0.29 -9.76
C ARG A 212 -5.38 -1.07 -9.13
N GLU A 213 -5.65 -1.11 -7.84
CA GLU A 213 -5.93 -2.34 -7.10
C GLU A 213 -7.16 -3.05 -7.68
N ILE A 214 -8.28 -2.36 -7.81
CA ILE A 214 -9.51 -2.93 -8.40
C ILE A 214 -9.26 -3.40 -9.85
N TYR A 215 -8.56 -2.60 -10.65
CA TYR A 215 -8.28 -2.91 -12.05
C TYR A 215 -7.43 -4.18 -12.24
N LEU A 216 -6.54 -4.48 -11.30
CA LEU A 216 -5.69 -5.67 -11.32
C LEU A 216 -6.36 -6.91 -10.71
N THR A 217 -7.11 -6.72 -9.61
CA THR A 217 -7.73 -7.82 -8.85
C THR A 217 -8.95 -8.38 -9.57
N ASP A 218 -9.78 -7.53 -10.17
CA ASP A 218 -10.96 -7.95 -10.93
C ASP A 218 -10.94 -7.40 -12.36
N PRO A 219 -10.28 -8.10 -13.30
CA PRO A 219 -10.17 -7.64 -14.68
C PRO A 219 -11.48 -7.57 -15.45
N GLN A 220 -12.56 -8.16 -14.95
CA GLN A 220 -13.87 -8.16 -15.60
C GLN A 220 -14.80 -7.06 -15.09
N LEU A 221 -14.49 -6.45 -13.94
CA LEU A 221 -15.33 -5.44 -13.32
C LEU A 221 -15.29 -4.12 -14.12
N PRO A 222 -16.45 -3.61 -14.60
CA PRO A 222 -16.50 -2.28 -15.18
C PRO A 222 -16.30 -1.21 -14.10
N ILE A 223 -15.40 -0.27 -14.34
CA ILE A 223 -15.02 0.77 -13.38
C ILE A 223 -15.42 2.14 -13.90
N GLY A 224 -16.22 2.89 -13.13
CA GLY A 224 -16.49 4.31 -13.36
C GLY A 224 -15.60 5.19 -12.48
N PHE A 225 -14.65 5.91 -13.08
CA PHE A 225 -13.86 6.92 -12.39
C PHE A 225 -14.37 8.30 -12.78
N THR A 226 -15.00 9.02 -11.85
CA THR A 226 -15.69 10.26 -12.17
C THR A 226 -15.28 11.43 -11.26
N CYS A 227 -15.46 12.64 -11.77
CA CYS A 227 -15.20 13.88 -11.03
C CYS A 227 -16.22 14.97 -11.42
N HIS A 228 -16.20 16.09 -10.71
CA HIS A 228 -17.20 17.13 -10.84
C HIS A 228 -17.23 17.78 -12.23
N ASN A 229 -16.08 18.10 -12.83
CA ASN A 229 -16.02 18.87 -14.08
C ASN A 229 -15.22 18.18 -15.18
N LYS A 230 -15.46 18.63 -16.44
CA LYS A 230 -14.85 18.05 -17.63
C LYS A 230 -13.32 18.24 -17.68
N ILE A 231 -12.81 19.44 -17.29
CA ILE A 231 -11.37 19.73 -17.33
C ILE A 231 -10.61 18.76 -16.41
N LEU A 232 -11.15 18.53 -15.23
CA LEU A 232 -10.57 17.58 -14.28
C LEU A 232 -10.66 16.14 -14.81
N ALA A 233 -11.79 15.75 -15.44
CA ALA A 233 -11.93 14.43 -16.06
C ALA A 233 -10.88 14.20 -17.16
N ASP A 234 -10.70 15.19 -18.04
CA ASP A 234 -9.71 15.14 -19.12
C ASP A 234 -8.27 15.06 -18.56
N SER A 235 -7.99 15.80 -17.47
CA SER A 235 -6.71 15.73 -16.75
C SER A 235 -6.47 14.36 -16.12
N LEU A 236 -7.48 13.78 -15.46
CA LEU A 236 -7.40 12.46 -14.84
C LEU A 236 -7.23 11.36 -15.90
N ARG A 237 -7.92 11.47 -17.04
CA ARG A 237 -7.79 10.51 -18.14
C ARG A 237 -6.36 10.46 -18.72
N LYS A 238 -5.61 11.56 -18.67
CA LYS A 238 -4.18 11.60 -19.01
C LYS A 238 -3.30 11.06 -17.88
N ARG A 239 -3.64 11.40 -16.64
CA ARG A 239 -2.85 11.04 -15.46
C ARG A 239 -2.91 9.53 -15.13
N ILE A 240 -4.04 8.86 -15.39
CA ILE A 240 -4.20 7.42 -15.09
C ILE A 240 -3.14 6.57 -15.81
N PRO A 241 -2.90 6.70 -17.13
CA PRO A 241 -1.83 5.98 -17.82
C PRO A 241 -0.45 6.26 -17.23
N ASP A 242 -0.13 7.52 -16.93
CA ASP A 242 1.16 7.90 -16.36
C ASP A 242 1.35 7.25 -14.98
N PHE A 243 0.30 7.25 -14.15
CA PHE A 243 0.30 6.58 -12.86
C PHE A 243 0.47 5.05 -12.99
N PHE A 244 -0.24 4.41 -13.94
CA PHE A 244 -0.13 2.98 -14.17
C PHE A 244 1.28 2.60 -14.68
N ASN A 245 1.88 3.42 -15.54
CA ASN A 245 3.26 3.26 -15.98
C ASN A 245 4.25 3.42 -14.81
N PHE A 246 4.06 4.42 -13.96
CA PHE A 246 4.86 4.61 -12.75
C PHE A 246 4.76 3.40 -11.83
N MET A 247 3.55 2.87 -11.62
CA MET A 247 3.30 1.67 -10.81
C MET A 247 3.62 0.36 -11.54
N LYS A 248 4.28 0.42 -12.71
CA LYS A 248 4.73 -0.75 -13.49
C LYS A 248 3.61 -1.74 -13.83
N VAL A 249 2.41 -1.24 -14.01
CA VAL A 249 1.28 -2.06 -14.50
C VAL A 249 1.56 -2.46 -15.95
N LYS A 250 1.73 -3.75 -16.18
CA LYS A 250 2.05 -4.28 -17.55
C LYS A 250 0.84 -4.33 -18.47
N LYS A 251 -0.37 -4.30 -17.90
CA LYS A 251 -1.62 -4.38 -18.65
C LYS A 251 -1.96 -3.02 -19.25
N GLN A 252 -2.26 -2.97 -20.53
CA GLN A 252 -2.78 -1.75 -21.15
C GLN A 252 -4.18 -1.42 -20.61
N ILE A 253 -4.48 -0.12 -20.52
CA ILE A 253 -5.79 0.34 -20.04
C ILE A 253 -6.84 0.08 -21.12
N GLU A 254 -7.84 -0.69 -20.76
CA GLU A 254 -9.02 -0.97 -21.57
C GLU A 254 -10.09 0.09 -21.23
N TRP A 255 -10.17 1.14 -22.06
CA TRP A 255 -11.07 2.26 -21.82
C TRP A 255 -12.55 1.90 -21.94
N ASP A 256 -12.90 0.75 -22.49
CA ASP A 256 -14.26 0.21 -22.49
C ASP A 256 -14.66 -0.32 -21.12
N LYS A 257 -13.70 -0.74 -20.30
CA LYS A 257 -13.92 -1.19 -18.91
C LYS A 257 -13.68 -0.08 -17.88
N LEU A 258 -12.81 0.88 -18.18
CA LEU A 258 -12.52 2.02 -17.33
C LEU A 258 -13.09 3.30 -17.92
N LEU A 259 -14.28 3.68 -17.48
CA LEU A 259 -14.93 4.93 -17.89
C LEU A 259 -14.43 6.09 -17.00
N CYS A 260 -13.57 6.96 -17.56
CA CYS A 260 -13.11 8.17 -16.87
C CYS A 260 -13.79 9.41 -17.46
N VAL A 261 -14.79 9.95 -16.75
CA VAL A 261 -15.67 11.01 -17.26
C VAL A 261 -16.09 11.97 -16.14
N ASN A 262 -16.60 13.15 -16.52
CA ASN A 262 -17.23 14.05 -15.55
C ASN A 262 -18.61 13.53 -15.08
N ALA A 263 -19.09 14.09 -13.98
CA ALA A 263 -20.34 13.62 -13.35
C ALA A 263 -21.57 13.79 -14.23
N TRP A 264 -21.72 14.91 -14.94
CA TRP A 264 -22.98 15.24 -15.63
C TRP A 264 -23.10 14.60 -17.02
N GLY A 265 -22.26 14.98 -17.96
CA GLY A 265 -22.34 14.58 -19.36
C GLY A 265 -23.02 15.61 -20.28
N GLN A 266 -23.21 15.20 -21.54
CA GLN A 266 -23.81 16.01 -22.61
C GLN A 266 -24.79 15.15 -23.41
N SER A 267 -25.82 15.77 -23.99
CA SER A 267 -26.82 15.06 -24.82
C SER A 267 -26.23 14.39 -26.05
N SER A 268 -25.14 14.97 -26.59
CA SER A 268 -24.52 14.52 -27.83
C SER A 268 -23.77 13.19 -27.74
N SER A 269 -23.42 12.73 -26.53
CA SER A 269 -22.67 11.48 -26.34
C SER A 269 -23.06 10.77 -25.05
N ILE A 270 -23.37 9.48 -25.16
CA ILE A 270 -23.78 8.61 -24.05
C ILE A 270 -22.66 8.50 -22.99
N THR A 271 -21.42 8.44 -23.43
CA THR A 271 -20.24 8.25 -22.57
C THR A 271 -19.60 9.57 -22.14
N SER A 272 -20.28 10.70 -22.32
CA SER A 272 -19.73 12.02 -21.97
C SER A 272 -19.75 12.33 -20.47
N GLY A 273 -20.51 11.58 -19.66
CA GLY A 273 -20.60 11.73 -18.22
C GLY A 273 -21.35 10.57 -17.58
N ILE A 274 -21.11 10.36 -16.27
CA ILE A 274 -21.70 9.22 -15.57
C ILE A 274 -23.24 9.32 -15.49
N TYR A 275 -23.79 10.51 -15.22
CA TYR A 275 -25.24 10.71 -15.20
C TYR A 275 -25.88 10.42 -16.56
N ARG A 276 -25.26 10.91 -17.66
CA ARG A 276 -25.75 10.62 -19.02
C ARG A 276 -25.71 9.12 -19.32
N TYR A 277 -24.64 8.44 -18.91
CA TYR A 277 -24.49 7.00 -19.07
C TYR A 277 -25.59 6.22 -18.32
N ILE A 278 -25.83 6.59 -17.04
CA ILE A 278 -26.89 5.98 -16.20
C ILE A 278 -28.28 6.22 -16.83
N CYS A 279 -28.58 7.44 -17.28
CA CYS A 279 -29.85 7.75 -17.95
C CYS A 279 -30.10 6.86 -19.17
N ASN A 280 -29.06 6.63 -19.97
CA ASN A 280 -29.16 5.74 -21.13
C ASN A 280 -29.30 4.26 -20.73
N TYR A 281 -28.60 3.81 -19.68
CA TYR A 281 -28.67 2.41 -19.23
C TYR A 281 -30.06 2.03 -18.67
N TYR A 282 -30.68 2.95 -17.93
CA TYR A 282 -32.02 2.73 -17.33
C TYR A 282 -33.17 3.28 -18.16
N ASP A 283 -32.91 3.76 -19.38
CA ASP A 283 -33.92 4.37 -20.27
C ASP A 283 -34.72 5.50 -19.61
N ILE A 284 -34.04 6.38 -18.85
CA ILE A 284 -34.67 7.54 -18.20
C ILE A 284 -34.25 8.84 -18.89
N PRO A 285 -35.12 9.89 -18.88
CA PRO A 285 -34.81 11.17 -19.53
C PRO A 285 -33.52 11.82 -18.98
N PHE A 286 -32.65 12.24 -19.88
CA PHE A 286 -31.48 13.01 -19.53
C PHE A 286 -31.79 14.51 -19.50
N TRP A 287 -31.52 15.16 -18.36
CA TRP A 287 -31.71 16.60 -18.19
C TRP A 287 -30.40 17.33 -18.37
N ASN A 288 -30.35 18.23 -19.36
CA ASN A 288 -29.19 19.10 -19.54
C ASN A 288 -29.05 20.09 -18.41
N PHE A 289 -27.82 20.40 -18.03
CA PHE A 289 -27.54 21.53 -17.17
C PHE A 289 -27.79 22.81 -17.99
N ARG A 290 -28.75 23.62 -17.56
CA ARG A 290 -29.01 24.93 -18.14
C ARG A 290 -28.36 26.03 -17.33
#